data_e07db6dfd687976922fc46e051a75278
#
_entry.id   e07db6dfd687976922fc46e051a75278
#
_cell.length_a   1.000
_cell.length_b   1.000
_cell.length_c   1.000
_cell.angle_alpha   90.00
_cell.angle_beta   90.00
_cell.angle_gamma   90.00
#
_symmetry.space_group_name_H-M   'P 1'
#
loop_
_entity.id
_entity.type
_entity.pdbx_description
1 polymer ?
#
loop_
_entity_poly.entity_id
_entity_poly.type
_entity_poly.pdbx_seq_one_letter_code
_entity_poly.pdbx_strand_id
1 'polypeptide(L)'
;LEKDGQTYKMSQYNDVFKNPEAASHFKKARTNSTVGNVFAGIGGGVLGFGLARALSGGETKVNINGQTQVVKQDKSTAWTAVGIGAGIVGIGIPFAIAANKNAKKALEIENGGATAFQPYFKLETAGNGMALSYNF
;
A
#
# COMPACT_ATOMS: atom_id res chain seq x y z
N LEU A 1 5.98 -10.41 -11.15
CA LEU A 1 6.40 -11.79 -10.92
C LEU A 1 7.41 -12.15 -11.99
N GLU A 2 8.52 -12.72 -11.61
CA GLU A 2 9.53 -13.22 -12.54
C GLU A 2 9.72 -14.71 -12.31
N LYS A 3 9.70 -15.49 -13.39
CA LYS A 3 9.93 -16.93 -13.39
C LYS A 3 10.63 -17.30 -14.70
N ASP A 4 11.71 -18.08 -14.61
CA ASP A 4 12.50 -18.55 -15.74
C ASP A 4 12.93 -17.42 -16.69
N GLY A 5 13.31 -16.25 -16.12
CA GLY A 5 13.69 -15.05 -16.88
C GLY A 5 12.54 -14.31 -17.56
N GLN A 6 11.28 -14.69 -17.32
CA GLN A 6 10.10 -14.02 -17.85
C GLN A 6 9.36 -13.25 -16.76
N THR A 7 8.94 -12.03 -17.10
CA THR A 7 8.16 -11.17 -16.19
C THR A 7 6.67 -11.35 -16.41
N TYR A 8 5.97 -11.73 -15.36
CA TYR A 8 4.52 -11.90 -15.33
C TYR A 8 3.84 -10.78 -14.56
N LYS A 9 2.65 -10.38 -15.00
CA LYS A 9 1.81 -9.45 -14.21
C LYS A 9 1.32 -10.17 -12.95
N MET A 10 1.06 -9.40 -11.88
CA MET A 10 0.50 -9.94 -10.63
C MET A 10 -0.85 -10.65 -10.82
N SER A 11 -1.58 -10.34 -11.89
CA SER A 11 -2.82 -11.03 -12.27
C SER A 11 -2.62 -12.43 -12.83
N GLN A 12 -1.42 -12.72 -13.35
CA GLN A 12 -1.04 -13.97 -13.98
C GLN A 12 -0.38 -14.95 -12.99
N TYR A 13 -0.68 -14.81 -11.71
CA TYR A 13 -0.08 -15.65 -10.66
C TYR A 13 -0.37 -17.14 -10.82
N ASN A 14 -1.49 -17.51 -11.46
CA ASN A 14 -1.82 -18.92 -11.73
C ASN A 14 -0.84 -19.58 -12.73
N ASP A 15 -0.19 -18.78 -13.59
CA ASP A 15 0.81 -19.27 -14.54
C ASP A 15 2.17 -19.49 -13.86
N VAL A 16 2.38 -18.80 -12.72
CA VAL A 16 3.64 -18.83 -11.96
C VAL A 16 3.60 -19.91 -10.88
N PHE A 17 2.51 -19.98 -10.10
CA PHE A 17 2.36 -20.95 -9.01
C PHE A 17 1.78 -22.25 -9.55
N LYS A 18 2.53 -23.34 -9.38
CA LYS A 18 2.10 -24.71 -9.75
C LYS A 18 1.23 -25.36 -8.68
N ASN A 19 1.48 -24.99 -7.40
CA ASN A 19 0.71 -25.50 -6.29
C ASN A 19 -0.59 -24.69 -6.10
N PRO A 20 -1.78 -25.31 -6.14
CA PRO A 20 -3.06 -24.62 -5.97
C PRO A 20 -3.20 -23.89 -4.62
N GLU A 21 -2.58 -24.45 -3.56
CA GLU A 21 -2.60 -23.85 -2.24
C GLU A 21 -1.73 -22.57 -2.21
N ALA A 22 -0.54 -22.62 -2.80
CA ALA A 22 0.32 -21.46 -2.97
C ALA A 22 -0.39 -20.35 -3.76
N ALA A 23 -1.01 -20.69 -4.89
CA ALA A 23 -1.80 -19.75 -5.69
C ALA A 23 -2.94 -19.12 -4.88
N SER A 24 -3.64 -19.90 -4.05
CA SER A 24 -4.70 -19.40 -3.16
C SER A 24 -4.18 -18.39 -2.14
N HIS A 25 -3.06 -18.68 -1.48
CA HIS A 25 -2.41 -17.74 -0.56
C HIS A 25 -1.93 -16.48 -1.27
N PHE A 26 -1.37 -16.60 -2.46
CA PHE A 26 -0.97 -15.43 -3.24
C PHE A 26 -2.15 -14.57 -3.68
N LYS A 27 -3.28 -15.19 -4.05
CA LYS A 27 -4.54 -14.47 -4.32
C LYS A 27 -4.99 -13.66 -3.11
N LYS A 28 -4.98 -14.25 -1.91
CA LYS A 28 -5.30 -13.55 -0.65
C LYS A 28 -4.32 -12.40 -0.39
N ALA A 29 -3.03 -12.62 -0.60
CA ALA A 29 -2.01 -11.59 -0.48
C ALA A 29 -2.31 -10.39 -1.39
N ARG A 30 -2.60 -10.66 -2.66
CA ARG A 30 -2.93 -9.63 -3.65
C ARG A 30 -4.20 -8.85 -3.27
N THR A 31 -5.26 -9.54 -2.86
CA THR A 31 -6.50 -8.87 -2.42
C THR A 31 -6.25 -7.97 -1.22
N ASN A 32 -5.55 -8.47 -0.20
CA ASN A 32 -5.21 -7.69 0.99
C ASN A 32 -4.30 -6.50 0.65
N SER A 33 -3.33 -6.68 -0.25
CA SER A 33 -2.47 -5.59 -0.73
C SER A 33 -3.29 -4.51 -1.44
N THR A 34 -4.23 -4.89 -2.30
CA THR A 34 -5.11 -3.93 -2.98
C THR A 34 -5.94 -3.15 -1.98
N VAL A 35 -6.56 -3.82 -1.01
CA VAL A 35 -7.36 -3.17 0.04
C VAL A 35 -6.48 -2.24 0.87
N GLY A 36 -5.31 -2.70 1.33
CA GLY A 36 -4.36 -1.89 2.08
C GLY A 36 -3.92 -0.64 1.31
N ASN A 37 -3.62 -0.78 0.02
CA ASN A 37 -3.22 0.34 -0.83
C ASN A 37 -4.35 1.37 -1.04
N VAL A 38 -5.61 0.92 -1.14
CA VAL A 38 -6.77 1.83 -1.22
C VAL A 38 -6.87 2.65 0.07
N PHE A 39 -6.80 2.02 1.24
CA PHE A 39 -6.84 2.74 2.52
C PHE A 39 -5.62 3.66 2.70
N ALA A 40 -4.43 3.22 2.30
CA ALA A 40 -3.23 4.04 2.34
C ALA A 40 -3.33 5.24 1.40
N GLY A 41 -3.86 5.06 0.19
CA GLY A 41 -4.05 6.13 -0.79
C GLY A 41 -5.07 7.18 -0.34
N ILE A 42 -6.25 6.74 0.09
CA ILE A 42 -7.31 7.64 0.56
C ILE A 42 -6.88 8.32 1.87
N GLY A 43 -6.46 7.53 2.86
CA GLY A 43 -6.06 8.04 4.17
C GLY A 43 -4.82 8.93 4.08
N GLY A 44 -3.83 8.53 3.27
CA GLY A 44 -2.63 9.33 3.02
C GLY A 44 -2.93 10.65 2.31
N GLY A 45 -3.87 10.65 1.37
CA GLY A 45 -4.35 11.87 0.69
C GLY A 45 -5.02 12.84 1.66
N VAL A 46 -5.95 12.34 2.49
CA VAL A 46 -6.64 13.16 3.50
C VAL A 46 -5.65 13.67 4.56
N LEU A 47 -4.74 12.80 5.03
CA LEU A 47 -3.70 13.15 6.00
C LEU A 47 -2.75 14.19 5.42
N GLY A 48 -2.25 13.99 4.21
CA GLY A 48 -1.36 14.94 3.53
C GLY A 48 -2.00 16.30 3.31
N PHE A 49 -3.25 16.32 2.88
CA PHE A 49 -4.03 17.56 2.72
C PHE A 49 -4.23 18.26 4.07
N GLY A 50 -4.61 17.50 5.12
CA GLY A 50 -4.78 18.04 6.47
C GLY A 50 -3.48 18.63 7.01
N LEU A 51 -2.36 17.92 6.88
CA LEU A 51 -1.03 18.39 7.29
C LEU A 51 -0.61 19.64 6.50
N ALA A 52 -0.78 19.63 5.18
CA ALA A 52 -0.44 20.80 4.36
C ALA A 52 -1.21 22.03 4.84
N ARG A 53 -2.49 21.90 5.17
CA ARG A 53 -3.29 23.01 5.70
C ARG A 53 -2.94 23.39 7.14
N ALA A 54 -2.66 22.42 8.00
CA ALA A 54 -2.29 22.68 9.39
C ALA A 54 -0.95 23.40 9.48
N LEU A 55 0.01 23.05 8.62
CA LEU A 55 1.37 23.61 8.62
C LEU A 55 1.47 24.92 7.83
N SER A 56 0.68 25.10 6.77
CA SER A 56 0.72 26.33 5.96
C SER A 56 0.18 27.54 6.69
N GLY A 57 -0.43 27.38 7.86
CA GLY A 57 -0.79 28.45 8.80
C GLY A 57 -1.34 29.73 8.13
N GLY A 58 -2.19 29.60 7.10
CA GLY A 58 -2.40 30.63 6.15
C GLY A 58 -3.60 31.52 6.48
N GLU A 59 -3.33 32.77 6.58
CA GLU A 59 -4.35 33.79 6.29
C GLU A 59 -4.55 33.81 4.76
N THR A 60 -5.69 33.38 4.30
CA THR A 60 -6.05 33.53 2.88
C THR A 60 -6.60 34.93 2.68
N LYS A 61 -5.88 35.76 1.99
CA LYS A 61 -6.36 37.09 1.60
C LYS A 61 -7.27 36.93 0.38
N VAL A 62 -8.56 37.11 0.59
CA VAL A 62 -9.57 37.09 -0.49
C VAL A 62 -9.95 38.53 -0.79
N ASN A 63 -9.81 38.94 -2.04
CA ASN A 63 -10.23 40.26 -2.49
C ASN A 63 -11.66 40.16 -3.01
N ILE A 64 -12.60 40.72 -2.25
CA ILE A 64 -14.01 40.79 -2.62
C ILE A 64 -14.37 42.25 -2.78
N ASN A 65 -14.77 42.67 -3.98
CA ASN A 65 -15.18 44.04 -4.31
C ASN A 65 -14.14 45.13 -3.96
N GLY A 66 -12.83 44.81 -4.18
CA GLY A 66 -11.74 45.78 -3.92
C GLY A 66 -11.36 45.89 -2.46
N GLN A 67 -11.97 45.14 -1.56
CA GLN A 67 -11.58 45.03 -0.15
C GLN A 67 -10.88 43.71 0.12
N THR A 68 -9.68 43.77 0.69
CA THR A 68 -8.92 42.56 1.10
C THR A 68 -9.46 42.08 2.44
N GLN A 69 -10.19 40.97 2.43
CA GLN A 69 -10.62 40.30 3.65
C GLN A 69 -9.63 39.18 3.97
N VAL A 70 -9.16 39.17 5.22
CA VAL A 70 -8.30 38.11 5.75
C VAL A 70 -9.20 37.04 6.34
N VAL A 71 -9.35 35.91 5.64
CA VAL A 71 -10.04 34.74 6.16
C VAL A 71 -9.03 33.89 6.92
N LYS A 72 -9.14 33.91 8.25
CA LYS A 72 -8.35 32.99 9.09
C LYS A 72 -8.85 31.57 8.89
N GLN A 73 -7.99 30.69 8.40
CA GLN A 73 -8.33 29.28 8.31
C GLN A 73 -8.41 28.66 9.70
N ASP A 74 -9.51 27.98 9.97
CA ASP A 74 -9.68 27.25 11.21
C ASP A 74 -8.75 26.03 11.22
N LYS A 75 -7.71 26.09 12.03
CA LYS A 75 -6.75 24.99 12.20
C LYS A 75 -7.40 23.72 12.79
N SER A 76 -8.51 23.86 13.49
CA SER A 76 -9.25 22.75 14.07
C SER A 76 -9.71 21.77 12.97
N THR A 77 -10.27 22.28 11.88
CA THR A 77 -10.69 21.48 10.73
C THR A 77 -9.52 20.76 10.06
N ALA A 78 -8.35 21.40 9.97
CA ALA A 78 -7.15 20.80 9.41
C ALA A 78 -6.65 19.63 10.27
N TRP A 79 -6.60 19.79 11.58
CA TRP A 79 -6.23 18.71 12.51
C TRP A 79 -7.24 17.57 12.56
N THR A 80 -8.53 17.88 12.40
CA THR A 80 -9.58 16.85 12.24
C THR A 80 -9.32 16.02 10.99
N ALA A 81 -8.98 16.64 9.86
CA ALA A 81 -8.61 15.91 8.64
C ALA A 81 -7.37 15.02 8.84
N VAL A 82 -6.35 15.51 9.56
CA VAL A 82 -5.17 14.70 9.94
C VAL A 82 -5.59 13.48 10.75
N GLY A 83 -6.44 13.64 11.76
CA GLY A 83 -6.93 12.54 12.60
C GLY A 83 -7.71 11.50 11.79
N ILE A 84 -8.63 11.96 10.92
CA ILE A 84 -9.39 11.07 10.03
C ILE A 84 -8.46 10.33 9.07
N GLY A 85 -7.54 11.03 8.42
CA GLY A 85 -6.59 10.43 7.50
C GLY A 85 -5.70 9.39 8.17
N ALA A 86 -5.17 9.67 9.37
CA ALA A 86 -4.40 8.74 10.16
C ALA A 86 -5.23 7.50 10.57
N GLY A 87 -6.49 7.66 10.94
CA GLY A 87 -7.41 6.58 11.25
C GLY A 87 -7.63 5.66 10.04
N ILE A 88 -7.86 6.24 8.86
CA ILE A 88 -8.04 5.48 7.61
C ILE A 88 -6.77 4.69 7.26
N VAL A 89 -5.58 5.31 7.36
CA VAL A 89 -4.31 4.60 7.16
C VAL A 89 -4.15 3.46 8.16
N GLY A 90 -4.50 3.71 9.44
CA GLY A 90 -4.46 2.69 10.50
C GLY A 90 -5.29 1.44 10.19
N ILE A 91 -6.46 1.61 9.55
CA ILE A 91 -7.29 0.49 9.07
C ILE A 91 -6.56 -0.30 7.97
N GLY A 92 -5.75 0.34 7.14
CA GLY A 92 -4.99 -0.31 6.07
C GLY A 92 -3.84 -1.21 6.57
N ILE A 93 -3.27 -0.92 7.75
CA ILE A 93 -2.11 -1.64 8.29
C ILE A 93 -2.33 -3.15 8.44
N PRO A 94 -3.42 -3.65 9.05
CA PRO A 94 -3.65 -5.08 9.18
C PRO A 94 -3.76 -5.80 7.83
N PHE A 95 -4.30 -5.13 6.81
CA PHE A 95 -4.34 -5.68 5.45
C PHE A 95 -2.95 -5.78 4.83
N ALA A 96 -2.09 -4.80 5.03
CA ALA A 96 -0.70 -4.86 4.57
C ALA A 96 0.08 -6.00 5.25
N ILE A 97 -0.11 -6.18 6.56
CA ILE A 97 0.49 -7.29 7.32
C ILE A 97 -0.02 -8.65 6.80
N ALA A 98 -1.34 -8.76 6.59
CA ALA A 98 -1.96 -9.98 6.08
C ALA A 98 -1.49 -10.29 4.64
N ALA A 99 -1.30 -9.27 3.80
CA ALA A 99 -0.74 -9.41 2.46
C ALA A 99 0.66 -10.03 2.52
N ASN A 100 1.55 -9.48 3.34
CA ASN A 100 2.91 -10.00 3.51
C ASN A 100 2.94 -11.43 4.05
N LYS A 101 2.13 -11.75 5.06
CA LYS A 101 2.03 -13.10 5.61
C LYS A 101 1.57 -14.11 4.56
N ASN A 102 0.52 -13.80 3.82
CA ASN A 102 -0.01 -14.68 2.79
C ASN A 102 0.97 -14.81 1.61
N ALA A 103 1.67 -13.75 1.21
CA ALA A 103 2.70 -13.82 0.16
C ALA A 103 3.85 -14.73 0.57
N LYS A 104 4.39 -14.58 1.80
CA LYS A 104 5.44 -15.45 2.33
C LYS A 104 4.98 -16.90 2.37
N LYS A 105 3.77 -17.17 2.87
CA LYS A 105 3.23 -18.53 2.93
C LYS A 105 3.05 -19.15 1.54
N ALA A 106 2.62 -18.37 0.56
CA ALA A 106 2.55 -18.84 -0.83
C ALA A 106 3.92 -19.29 -1.36
N LEU A 107 4.96 -18.51 -1.09
CA LEU A 107 6.32 -18.85 -1.48
C LEU A 107 6.86 -20.09 -0.75
N GLU A 108 6.61 -20.19 0.54
CA GLU A 108 7.00 -21.37 1.34
C GLU A 108 6.35 -22.64 0.79
N ILE A 109 5.07 -22.61 0.46
CA ILE A 109 4.34 -23.75 -0.09
C ILE A 109 4.86 -24.09 -1.48
N GLU A 110 5.08 -23.12 -2.36
CA GLU A 110 5.58 -23.34 -3.72
C GLU A 110 7.00 -23.91 -3.71
N ASN A 111 7.84 -23.45 -2.77
CA ASN A 111 9.22 -23.90 -2.62
C ASN A 111 9.36 -25.18 -1.76
N GLY A 112 8.26 -25.85 -1.41
CA GLY A 112 8.29 -27.12 -0.69
C GLY A 112 8.72 -27.04 0.77
N GLY A 113 8.52 -25.93 1.46
CA GLY A 113 8.87 -25.76 2.89
C GLY A 113 10.36 -25.78 3.14
N ALA A 114 11.15 -25.14 2.34
CA ALA A 114 12.57 -25.27 2.11
C ALA A 114 13.47 -25.28 3.34
N THR A 115 14.13 -26.37 3.54
CA THR A 115 15.48 -26.42 4.11
C THR A 115 16.38 -27.12 3.09
N ALA A 116 16.99 -26.38 2.20
CA ALA A 116 18.24 -26.61 1.47
C ALA A 116 18.13 -26.09 0.04
N PHE A 117 19.02 -25.19 -0.32
CA PHE A 117 19.43 -24.77 -1.67
C PHE A 117 18.46 -25.16 -2.80
N GLN A 118 17.28 -24.56 -2.77
CA GLN A 118 16.32 -24.66 -3.86
C GLN A 118 16.09 -23.25 -4.41
N PRO A 119 15.91 -23.11 -5.71
CA PRO A 119 15.59 -21.84 -6.30
C PRO A 119 14.39 -21.23 -5.57
N TYR A 120 14.55 -20.04 -4.98
CA TYR A 120 13.52 -19.42 -4.16
C TYR A 120 13.05 -18.10 -4.77
N PHE A 121 11.77 -17.84 -4.60
CA PHE A 121 11.20 -16.54 -4.92
C PHE A 121 11.47 -15.57 -3.77
N LYS A 122 12.05 -14.42 -4.08
CA LYS A 122 12.23 -13.32 -3.12
C LYS A 122 11.22 -12.22 -3.39
N LEU A 123 10.47 -11.85 -2.37
CA LEU A 123 9.58 -10.69 -2.44
C LEU A 123 10.36 -9.47 -1.98
N GLU A 124 10.57 -8.53 -2.87
CA GLU A 124 11.15 -7.22 -2.56
C GLU A 124 10.04 -6.17 -2.52
N THR A 125 9.93 -5.46 -1.41
CA THR A 125 9.04 -4.31 -1.28
C THR A 125 9.84 -3.06 -1.55
N ALA A 126 9.63 -2.45 -2.71
CA ALA A 126 10.10 -1.10 -3.00
C ALA A 126 8.95 -0.11 -2.79
N GLY A 127 9.24 1.11 -2.41
CA GLY A 127 8.27 2.11 -1.95
C GLY A 127 7.03 2.36 -2.82
N ASN A 128 6.99 1.86 -4.05
CA ASN A 128 5.88 1.98 -4.99
C ASN A 128 5.26 0.64 -5.41
N GLY A 129 5.59 -0.47 -4.72
CA GLY A 129 5.04 -1.77 -5.09
C GLY A 129 5.83 -2.95 -4.53
N MET A 130 5.35 -4.15 -4.82
CA MET A 130 6.01 -5.40 -4.51
C MET A 130 6.59 -5.99 -5.80
N ALA A 131 7.89 -6.29 -5.80
CA ALA A 131 8.57 -7.05 -6.84
C ALA A 131 8.85 -8.46 -6.31
N LEU A 132 8.63 -9.47 -7.15
CA LEU A 132 8.98 -10.85 -6.85
C LEU A 132 10.16 -11.22 -7.74
N SER A 133 11.30 -11.52 -7.15
CA SER A 133 12.47 -12.03 -7.84
C SER A 133 12.66 -13.52 -7.54
N TYR A 134 13.08 -14.27 -8.55
CA TYR A 134 13.38 -15.68 -8.45
C TYR A 134 14.91 -15.84 -8.50
N ASN A 135 15.48 -16.49 -7.48
CA ASN A 135 16.89 -16.86 -7.44
C ASN A 135 17.03 -18.37 -7.62
N PHE A 136 17.88 -18.79 -8.54
CA PHE A 136 18.25 -20.17 -8.80
C PHE A 136 19.69 -20.43 -8.39
#